data_c21cf1cfde6578981cb784f0f8178b1c
#
_entry.id   c21cf1cfde6578981cb784f0f8178b1c
#
_cell.length_a   1.000
_cell.length_b   1.000
_cell.length_c   1.000
_cell.angle_alpha   90.00
_cell.angle_beta   90.00
_cell.angle_gamma   90.00
#
_symmetry.space_group_name_H-M   'P 1'
#
loop_
_entity.id
_entity.type
_entity.pdbx_description
1 polymer ?
#
loop_
_entity_poly.entity_id
_entity_poly.type
_entity_poly.pdbx_seq_one_letter_code
_entity_poly.pdbx_strand_id
1 'polypeptide(L)'
;MKAEERFFGGEPGGFRRTGDEKDAVMTEQTINRIRAFTSDRDWEQFHTPANLAKSISIEANELLECFQWSDTDYDLEHVKEELADVMVYCQNMLDALGLNADEIINSKITKNEAKYPVEKARGSSAKYDRL
;
A
#
# COMPACT_ATOMS: atom_id res chain seq x y z
N MET A 1 0.87 -23.64 -10.57
CA MET A 1 0.51 -22.53 -9.68
C MET A 1 -0.45 -21.63 -10.44
N LYS A 2 -1.71 -21.61 -10.05
CA LYS A 2 -2.71 -20.75 -10.68
C LYS A 2 -2.38 -19.30 -10.33
N ALA A 3 -2.20 -18.46 -11.36
CA ALA A 3 -2.11 -17.02 -11.18
C ALA A 3 -3.45 -16.55 -10.60
N GLU A 4 -3.42 -15.97 -9.43
CA GLU A 4 -4.60 -15.34 -8.83
C GLU A 4 -5.03 -14.19 -9.74
N GLU A 5 -6.21 -14.33 -10.32
CA GLU A 5 -6.90 -13.22 -10.96
C GLU A 5 -7.24 -12.20 -9.88
N ARG A 6 -6.51 -11.09 -9.87
CA ARG A 6 -6.87 -9.96 -9.02
C ARG A 6 -8.08 -9.28 -9.62
N PHE A 7 -9.23 -9.58 -9.08
CA PHE A 7 -10.46 -8.88 -9.39
C PHE A 7 -10.43 -7.48 -8.79
N PHE A 8 -10.18 -6.48 -9.62
CA PHE A 8 -10.56 -5.11 -9.32
C PHE A 8 -11.94 -4.85 -9.92
N GLY A 9 -12.97 -5.42 -9.30
CA GLY A 9 -14.36 -5.12 -9.58
C GLY A 9 -14.78 -3.87 -8.81
N GLY A 10 -14.42 -2.71 -9.31
CA GLY A 10 -14.95 -1.44 -8.86
C GLY A 10 -15.49 -0.69 -10.06
N GLU A 11 -16.74 -0.28 -10.00
CA GLU A 11 -17.31 0.69 -10.92
C GLU A 11 -16.35 1.88 -11.11
N PRO A 12 -16.18 2.44 -12.32
CA PRO A 12 -15.39 3.63 -12.52
C PRO A 12 -16.13 4.86 -12.01
N GLY A 13 -16.33 4.90 -10.69
CA GLY A 13 -16.68 6.12 -9.98
C GLY A 13 -15.43 6.98 -9.94
N GLY A 14 -15.32 7.93 -10.84
CA GLY A 14 -14.19 8.83 -10.91
C GLY A 14 -13.97 9.54 -9.58
N PHE A 15 -12.98 9.07 -8.83
CA PHE A 15 -12.49 9.78 -7.66
C PHE A 15 -11.76 11.04 -8.16
N ARG A 16 -12.51 12.15 -8.29
CA ARG A 16 -11.91 13.47 -8.53
C ARG A 16 -11.23 13.92 -7.24
N ARG A 17 -9.92 13.76 -7.17
CA ARG A 17 -9.13 14.49 -6.17
C ARG A 17 -9.19 15.98 -6.52
N THR A 18 -9.92 16.74 -5.73
CA THR A 18 -9.73 18.19 -5.67
C THR A 18 -8.43 18.43 -4.91
N GLY A 19 -7.51 19.21 -5.50
CA GLY A 19 -6.11 19.32 -5.06
C GLY A 19 -5.87 20.09 -3.76
N ASP A 20 -6.61 19.76 -2.70
CA ASP A 20 -6.33 20.26 -1.36
C ASP A 20 -5.39 19.31 -0.63
N GLU A 21 -4.41 19.86 0.11
CA GLU A 21 -3.49 19.11 1.00
C GLU A 21 -4.23 18.16 1.97
N LYS A 22 -5.53 18.35 2.16
CA LYS A 22 -6.41 17.50 2.97
C LYS A 22 -6.58 16.09 2.42
N ASP A 23 -6.30 15.88 1.14
CA ASP A 23 -6.45 14.60 0.45
C ASP A 23 -5.11 13.83 0.30
N ALA A 24 -4.02 14.37 0.87
CA ALA A 24 -2.74 13.65 0.89
C ALA A 24 -2.87 12.35 1.68
N VAL A 25 -2.32 11.24 1.13
CA VAL A 25 -2.37 9.90 1.76
C VAL A 25 -1.75 9.92 3.16
N MET A 26 -0.62 10.66 3.33
CA MET A 26 -0.01 10.92 4.63
C MET A 26 0.55 12.33 4.68
N THR A 27 0.16 13.08 5.70
CA THR A 27 0.75 14.40 5.96
C THR A 27 2.09 14.24 6.66
N GLU A 28 2.93 15.28 6.58
CA GLU A 28 4.20 15.34 7.31
C GLU A 28 3.98 15.20 8.83
N GLN A 29 2.91 15.77 9.36
CA GLN A 29 2.54 15.63 10.76
C GLN A 29 2.29 14.18 11.15
N THR A 30 1.58 13.42 10.32
CA THR A 30 1.33 11.99 10.55
C THR A 30 2.62 11.19 10.47
N ILE A 31 3.48 11.45 9.51
CA ILE A 31 4.80 10.80 9.37
C ILE A 31 5.65 11.07 10.62
N ASN A 32 5.69 12.31 11.09
CA ASN A 32 6.42 12.66 12.31
C ASN A 32 5.85 11.96 13.55
N ARG A 33 4.54 11.76 13.61
CA ARG A 33 3.90 11.01 14.70
C ARG A 33 4.28 9.52 14.68
N ILE A 34 4.38 8.92 13.51
CA ILE A 34 4.89 7.53 13.34
C ILE A 34 6.33 7.44 13.83
N ARG A 35 7.17 8.37 13.44
CA ARG A 35 8.59 8.42 13.86
C ARG A 35 8.73 8.58 15.36
N ALA A 36 7.98 9.49 15.97
CA ALA A 36 7.96 9.69 17.41
C ALA A 36 7.51 8.43 18.16
N PHE A 37 6.47 7.75 17.68
CA PHE A 37 5.99 6.50 18.26
C PHE A 37 7.09 5.44 18.33
N THR A 38 7.84 5.28 17.26
CA THR A 38 8.96 4.34 17.15
C THR A 38 10.13 4.75 18.05
N SER A 39 10.52 6.02 17.99
CA SER A 39 11.64 6.57 18.75
C SER A 39 11.41 6.55 20.25
N ASP A 40 10.21 6.93 20.71
CA ASP A 40 9.86 6.94 22.13
C ASP A 40 9.95 5.56 22.78
N ARG A 41 9.83 4.51 21.98
CA ARG A 41 9.89 3.10 22.42
C ARG A 41 11.24 2.44 22.14
N ASP A 42 12.16 3.18 21.56
CA ASP A 42 13.48 2.66 21.15
C ASP A 42 13.36 1.42 20.23
N TRP A 43 12.39 1.45 19.33
CA TRP A 43 12.10 0.34 18.43
C TRP A 43 12.93 0.37 17.14
N GLU A 44 13.58 1.46 16.83
CA GLU A 44 14.45 1.58 15.67
C GLU A 44 15.53 0.50 15.64
N GLN A 45 16.02 0.08 16.81
CA GLN A 45 16.99 -1.00 16.93
C GLN A 45 16.48 -2.33 16.36
N PHE A 46 15.17 -2.54 16.29
CA PHE A 46 14.54 -3.76 15.76
C PHE A 46 14.10 -3.60 14.31
N HIS A 47 14.10 -2.38 13.76
CA HIS A 47 13.61 -2.04 12.44
C HIS A 47 14.67 -2.27 11.35
N THR A 48 15.18 -3.49 11.25
CA THR A 48 15.97 -3.88 10.08
C THR A 48 15.05 -4.01 8.86
N PRO A 49 15.54 -3.77 7.63
CA PRO A 49 14.73 -3.97 6.43
C PRO A 49 14.07 -5.35 6.36
N ALA A 50 14.79 -6.41 6.74
CA ALA A 50 14.24 -7.76 6.75
C ALA A 50 13.09 -7.92 7.76
N ASN A 51 13.23 -7.39 8.98
CA ASN A 51 12.18 -7.45 9.99
C ASN A 51 10.96 -6.63 9.57
N LEU A 52 11.17 -5.46 8.97
CA LEU A 52 10.08 -4.63 8.47
C LEU A 52 9.34 -5.28 7.29
N ALA A 53 10.04 -5.94 6.39
CA ALA A 53 9.42 -6.70 5.30
C ALA A 53 8.53 -7.83 5.85
N LYS A 54 8.99 -8.54 6.88
CA LYS A 54 8.19 -9.56 7.58
C LYS A 54 6.95 -8.94 8.22
N SER A 55 7.09 -7.81 8.91
CA SER A 55 5.96 -7.12 9.54
C SER A 55 4.94 -6.65 8.51
N ILE A 56 5.37 -6.08 7.39
CA ILE A 56 4.48 -5.69 6.29
C ILE A 56 3.70 -6.90 5.77
N SER A 57 4.36 -8.04 5.57
CA SER A 57 3.70 -9.25 5.11
C SER A 57 2.68 -9.78 6.10
N ILE A 58 3.02 -9.79 7.39
CA ILE A 58 2.11 -10.23 8.46
C ILE A 58 0.87 -9.35 8.51
N GLU A 59 1.03 -8.03 8.53
CA GLU A 59 -0.10 -7.09 8.56
C GLU A 59 -0.93 -7.14 7.28
N ALA A 60 -0.31 -7.36 6.13
CA ALA A 60 -1.03 -7.57 4.88
C ALA A 60 -1.89 -8.84 4.92
N ASN A 61 -1.43 -9.91 5.59
CA ASN A 61 -2.23 -11.11 5.82
C ASN A 61 -3.38 -10.86 6.80
N GLU A 62 -3.19 -10.05 7.84
CA GLU A 62 -4.28 -9.66 8.75
C GLU A 62 -5.34 -8.84 8.01
N LEU A 63 -4.93 -7.97 7.10
CA LEU A 63 -5.86 -7.29 6.19
C LEU A 63 -6.63 -8.29 5.31
N LEU A 64 -5.96 -9.30 4.76
CA LEU A 64 -6.59 -10.38 3.99
C LEU A 64 -7.62 -11.14 4.83
N GLU A 65 -7.34 -11.42 6.08
CA GLU A 65 -8.25 -12.13 7.00
C GLU A 65 -9.58 -11.40 7.19
N CYS A 66 -9.62 -10.07 7.05
CA CYS A 66 -10.85 -9.30 7.09
C CYS A 66 -11.87 -9.74 6.02
N PHE A 67 -11.39 -10.31 4.92
CA PHE A 67 -12.17 -10.75 3.76
C PHE A 67 -12.21 -12.28 3.62
N GLN A 68 -11.74 -13.03 4.60
CA GLN A 68 -11.57 -14.49 4.50
C GLN A 68 -12.85 -15.21 4.16
N TRP A 69 -13.98 -14.75 4.68
CA TRP A 69 -15.26 -15.42 4.55
C TRP A 69 -16.24 -14.74 3.59
N SER A 70 -15.99 -13.50 3.23
CA SER A 70 -16.83 -12.74 2.32
C SER A 70 -16.08 -11.57 1.71
N ASP A 71 -16.24 -11.36 0.42
CA ASP A 71 -15.67 -10.22 -0.29
C ASP A 71 -16.43 -8.91 0.00
N THR A 72 -17.67 -9.02 0.46
CA THR A 72 -18.60 -7.88 0.58
C THR A 72 -19.11 -7.63 2.00
N ASP A 73 -19.13 -8.65 2.84
CA ASP A 73 -19.59 -8.57 4.23
C ASP A 73 -18.37 -8.60 5.17
N TYR A 74 -17.82 -7.44 5.46
CA TYR A 74 -16.62 -7.25 6.28
C TYR A 74 -16.80 -6.10 7.26
N ASP A 75 -16.06 -6.13 8.35
CA ASP A 75 -15.99 -5.05 9.32
C ASP A 75 -15.03 -3.95 8.84
N LEU A 76 -15.59 -2.80 8.42
CA LEU A 76 -14.81 -1.68 7.93
C LEU A 76 -13.83 -1.12 8.98
N GLU A 77 -14.20 -1.08 10.25
CA GLU A 77 -13.29 -0.59 11.30
C GLU A 77 -12.06 -1.50 11.45
N HIS A 78 -12.25 -2.81 11.34
CA HIS A 78 -11.15 -3.76 11.34
C HIS A 78 -10.26 -3.60 10.09
N VAL A 79 -10.85 -3.43 8.91
CA VAL A 79 -10.09 -3.13 7.68
C VAL A 79 -9.25 -1.87 7.82
N LYS A 80 -9.80 -0.81 8.40
CA LYS A 80 -9.06 0.44 8.64
C LYS A 80 -7.83 0.24 9.54
N GLU A 81 -7.98 -0.52 10.61
CA GLU A 81 -6.89 -0.82 11.55
C GLU A 81 -5.77 -1.60 10.86
N GLU A 82 -6.10 -2.66 10.16
CA GLU A 82 -5.10 -3.52 9.50
C GLU A 82 -4.43 -2.81 8.31
N LEU A 83 -5.19 -2.03 7.54
CA LEU A 83 -4.61 -1.20 6.48
C LEU A 83 -3.66 -0.14 7.05
N ALA A 84 -4.04 0.49 8.18
CA ALA A 84 -3.19 1.46 8.85
C ALA A 84 -1.87 0.83 9.31
N ASP A 85 -1.90 -0.37 9.87
CA ASP A 85 -0.69 -1.09 10.29
C ASP A 85 0.24 -1.39 9.12
N VAL A 86 -0.28 -1.81 7.97
CA VAL A 86 0.50 -1.98 6.73
C VAL A 86 1.19 -0.68 6.33
N MET A 87 0.46 0.43 6.35
CA MET A 87 1.00 1.74 5.96
C MET A 87 2.06 2.25 6.94
N VAL A 88 1.86 2.05 8.23
CA VAL A 88 2.84 2.41 9.27
C VAL A 88 4.15 1.66 9.06
N TYR A 89 4.11 0.36 8.85
CA TYR A 89 5.33 -0.43 8.58
C TYR A 89 5.98 -0.09 7.25
N CYS A 90 5.21 0.29 6.23
CA CYS A 90 5.77 0.82 4.99
C CYS A 90 6.55 2.13 5.22
N GLN A 91 6.02 3.04 6.04
CA GLN A 91 6.73 4.27 6.40
C GLN A 91 8.00 3.97 7.21
N ASN A 92 7.94 3.03 8.14
CA ASN A 92 9.12 2.58 8.89
C ASN A 92 10.20 2.02 7.95
N MET A 93 9.81 1.27 6.92
CA MET A 93 10.73 0.75 5.90
C MET A 93 11.38 1.87 5.10
N LEU A 94 10.61 2.87 4.68
CA LEU A 94 11.14 4.06 4.00
C LEU A 94 12.18 4.76 4.87
N ASP A 95 11.89 4.94 6.15
CA ASP A 95 12.80 5.59 7.09
C ASP A 95 14.08 4.75 7.31
N ALA A 96 13.95 3.44 7.46
CA ALA A 96 15.09 2.54 7.66
C ALA A 96 16.04 2.52 6.45
N LEU A 97 15.52 2.67 5.24
CA LEU A 97 16.30 2.66 4.00
C LEU A 97 16.65 4.07 3.49
N GLY A 98 16.18 5.12 4.14
CA GLY A 98 16.40 6.50 3.70
C GLY A 98 15.75 6.82 2.36
N LEU A 99 14.57 6.25 2.10
CA LEU A 99 13.85 6.39 0.84
C LEU A 99 12.72 7.43 0.93
N ASN A 100 12.46 8.07 -0.20
CA ASN A 100 11.32 8.97 -0.37
C ASN A 100 10.20 8.24 -1.11
N ALA A 101 8.98 8.25 -0.55
CA ALA A 101 7.84 7.54 -1.11
C ALA A 101 7.48 8.04 -2.51
N ASP A 102 7.44 9.35 -2.72
CA ASP A 102 7.09 9.95 -4.02
C ASP A 102 8.07 9.51 -5.10
N GLU A 103 9.36 9.51 -4.80
CA GLU A 103 10.40 9.12 -5.76
C GLU A 103 10.26 7.65 -6.19
N ILE A 104 10.13 6.74 -5.23
CA ILE A 104 10.06 5.30 -5.55
C ILE A 104 8.74 4.93 -6.21
N ILE A 105 7.63 5.54 -5.81
CA ILE A 105 6.32 5.29 -6.40
C ILE A 105 6.29 5.81 -7.84
N ASN A 106 6.68 7.06 -8.08
CA ASN A 106 6.69 7.65 -9.42
C ASN A 106 7.64 6.90 -10.36
N SER A 107 8.81 6.51 -9.88
CA SER A 107 9.73 5.67 -10.66
C SER A 107 9.09 4.34 -11.07
N LYS A 108 8.37 3.70 -10.14
CA LYS A 108 7.68 2.43 -10.42
C LYS A 108 6.50 2.60 -11.37
N ILE A 109 5.71 3.66 -11.22
CA ILE A 109 4.60 3.97 -12.14
C ILE A 109 5.12 4.17 -13.56
N THR A 110 6.21 4.90 -13.74
CA THR A 110 6.84 5.06 -15.07
C THR A 110 7.19 3.72 -15.71
N LYS A 111 7.76 2.79 -14.94
CA LYS A 111 8.05 1.44 -15.42
C LYS A 111 6.78 0.65 -15.78
N ASN A 112 5.74 0.79 -14.95
CA ASN A 112 4.46 0.11 -15.16
C ASN A 112 3.72 0.66 -16.39
N GLU A 113 3.78 1.95 -16.65
CA GLU A 113 3.23 2.56 -17.86
C GLU A 113 3.85 1.96 -19.13
N ALA A 114 5.16 1.70 -19.11
CA ALA A 114 5.84 1.05 -20.21
C ALA A 114 5.42 -0.42 -20.39
N LYS A 115 5.17 -1.15 -19.29
CA LYS A 115 4.72 -2.55 -19.32
C LYS A 115 3.25 -2.71 -19.72
N TYR A 116 2.43 -1.72 -19.37
CA TYR A 116 0.98 -1.72 -19.55
C TYR A 116 0.54 -0.52 -20.40
N PRO A 117 0.88 -0.47 -21.71
CA PRO A 117 0.41 0.60 -22.59
C PRO A 117 -1.12 0.67 -22.56
N VAL A 118 -1.67 1.88 -22.54
CA VAL A 118 -3.13 2.11 -22.40
C VAL A 118 -3.92 1.37 -23.48
N GLU A 119 -3.42 1.34 -24.70
CA GLU A 119 -4.08 0.69 -25.84
C GLU A 119 -4.27 -0.82 -25.64
N LYS A 120 -3.35 -1.46 -24.92
CA LYS A 120 -3.38 -2.92 -24.66
C LYS A 120 -3.98 -3.26 -23.30
N ALA A 121 -3.78 -2.40 -22.30
CA ALA A 121 -4.14 -2.70 -20.91
C ALA A 121 -5.54 -2.25 -20.52
N ARG A 122 -6.15 -1.32 -21.26
CA ARG A 122 -7.47 -0.78 -20.94
C ARG A 122 -8.52 -1.89 -20.89
N GLY A 123 -9.19 -1.99 -19.72
CA GLY A 123 -10.26 -2.98 -19.52
C GLY A 123 -9.76 -4.41 -19.33
N SER A 124 -8.45 -4.62 -19.19
CA SER A 124 -7.85 -5.94 -18.95
C SER A 124 -7.06 -5.96 -17.64
N SER A 125 -7.26 -7.01 -16.85
CA SER A 125 -6.44 -7.29 -15.65
C SER A 125 -5.31 -8.28 -15.93
N ALA A 126 -5.07 -8.62 -17.19
CA ALA A 126 -4.03 -9.55 -17.58
C ALA A 126 -2.63 -9.00 -17.26
N LYS A 127 -1.71 -9.88 -16.90
CA LYS A 127 -0.31 -9.51 -16.72
C LYS A 127 0.30 -9.04 -18.05
N TYR A 128 1.30 -8.15 -18.00
CA TYR A 128 1.89 -7.50 -19.17
C TYR A 128 2.39 -8.46 -20.24
N ASP A 129 2.82 -9.66 -19.86
CA ASP A 129 3.28 -10.71 -20.79
C ASP A 129 2.13 -11.45 -21.50
N ARG A 130 0.90 -11.12 -21.18
CA ARG A 130 -0.34 -11.68 -21.77
C ARG A 130 -1.21 -10.64 -22.46
N LEU A 131 -0.73 -9.43 -22.57
CA LEU A 131 -1.45 -8.34 -23.24
C LEU A 131 -1.28 -8.41 -24.78
#